data_c7a9391ae7916d23719b7842b16bb4c5
#
_entry.id   c7a9391ae7916d23719b7842b16bb4c5
#
_cell.length_a   1.000
_cell.length_b   1.000
_cell.length_c   1.000
_cell.angle_alpha   90.00
_cell.angle_beta   90.00
_cell.angle_gamma   90.00
#
_symmetry.space_group_name_H-M   'P 1'
#
loop_
_entity.id
_entity.type
_entity.pdbx_description
1 polymer ?
#
loop_
_entity_poly.entity_id
_entity_poly.type
_entity_poly.pdbx_seq_one_letter_code
_entity_poly.pdbx_strand_id
1 'polypeptide(L)'
;IKTCAGICSNRFFFLISAKYRGYHCLDRLAKETDMSVQKVQQRFTVPSLTSRKAAGGDPIVCLTSYHAHTARLIDPYVDVLLVGDSLGMVMYGMESTLGVTLDMMIAHGAAVVRGSERALVVVDMPFGTYEESPEVAFRNAARIIKETGCQAVKLEGGQSMAATIAYMHERGIPVMAHIGLTPQSVNVMGGFKTQGRTHEEWAALEADAAAVAQAGAFSVVLEGMAAPLADKITAELAIPTIGIGASSQCDGQILVTEDMLGLSPEVPRFVKEFATLGAQIAGAAEAYAREVRSRTFPSEQHTYGMKKKVD
;
A
#
# COMPACT_ATOMS: atom_id res chain seq x y z
N ILE A 1 38.91 -41.68 -31.78
CA ILE A 1 39.72 -41.80 -33.00
C ILE A 1 39.11 -40.89 -34.06
N LYS A 2 39.90 -39.83 -34.46
CA LYS A 2 39.87 -39.00 -35.69
C LYS A 2 38.66 -38.04 -35.83
N THR A 3 38.82 -36.74 -35.59
CA THR A 3 39.36 -35.67 -36.52
C THR A 3 38.76 -35.66 -37.92
N CYS A 4 38.09 -34.56 -38.26
CA CYS A 4 38.58 -33.63 -39.31
C CYS A 4 37.72 -32.40 -39.42
N ALA A 5 38.45 -31.29 -39.50
CA ALA A 5 37.98 -29.96 -39.84
C ALA A 5 37.81 -29.81 -41.37
N GLY A 6 37.09 -28.77 -41.81
CA GLY A 6 37.05 -28.41 -43.22
C GLY A 6 36.31 -27.10 -43.47
N ILE A 7 37.09 -26.05 -43.67
CA ILE A 7 36.80 -24.72 -44.17
C ILE A 7 36.36 -24.82 -45.66
N CYS A 8 35.41 -24.02 -46.14
CA CYS A 8 35.63 -23.15 -47.32
C CYS A 8 34.43 -22.22 -47.62
N SER A 9 34.84 -20.99 -47.84
CA SER A 9 34.16 -19.85 -48.41
C SER A 9 33.68 -20.08 -49.85
N ASN A 10 32.61 -19.42 -50.32
CA ASN A 10 32.73 -18.47 -51.44
C ASN A 10 31.42 -17.69 -51.71
N ARG A 11 31.65 -16.47 -52.12
CA ARG A 11 30.72 -15.47 -52.64
C ARG A 11 30.16 -15.90 -54.01
N PHE A 12 28.89 -15.53 -54.28
CA PHE A 12 28.51 -15.08 -55.63
C PHE A 12 27.37 -14.08 -55.56
N PHE A 13 27.60 -12.91 -56.15
CA PHE A 13 26.68 -11.84 -56.48
C PHE A 13 25.78 -12.27 -57.65
N PHE A 14 24.50 -11.97 -57.56
CA PHE A 14 23.73 -11.60 -58.74
C PHE A 14 22.62 -10.60 -58.41
N LEU A 15 22.68 -9.44 -59.03
CA LEU A 15 21.64 -8.41 -59.08
C LEU A 15 20.52 -8.85 -60.02
N ILE A 16 19.27 -8.78 -59.59
CA ILE A 16 18.16 -8.47 -60.49
C ILE A 16 17.17 -7.54 -59.79
N SER A 17 16.99 -6.38 -60.37
CA SER A 17 15.99 -5.35 -60.09
C SER A 17 14.61 -5.81 -60.56
N ALA A 18 13.55 -5.60 -59.74
CA ALA A 18 12.28 -5.04 -60.17
C ALA A 18 11.23 -4.93 -59.04
N LYS A 19 10.81 -3.71 -58.81
CA LYS A 19 9.52 -3.22 -58.33
C LYS A 19 8.51 -4.25 -57.84
N TYR A 20 8.18 -4.18 -56.50
CA TYR A 20 6.80 -4.18 -56.07
C TYR A 20 6.64 -3.44 -54.72
N ARG A 21 5.55 -2.70 -54.63
CA ARG A 21 5.14 -1.81 -53.51
C ARG A 21 4.92 -2.58 -52.18
N GLY A 22 5.34 -1.95 -51.11
CA GLY A 22 4.68 -1.80 -49.85
C GLY A 22 4.15 -3.08 -49.16
N TYR A 23 4.86 -3.49 -48.12
CA TYR A 23 4.25 -4.02 -46.90
C TYR A 23 5.12 -3.63 -45.72
N HIS A 24 4.52 -2.83 -44.82
CA HIS A 24 5.02 -2.64 -43.47
C HIS A 24 5.14 -4.00 -42.76
N CYS A 25 6.34 -4.46 -42.53
CA CYS A 25 6.59 -5.67 -41.76
C CYS A 25 7.93 -5.59 -41.02
N LEU A 26 8.04 -4.67 -40.07
CA LEU A 26 9.15 -4.62 -39.11
C LEU A 26 8.73 -3.93 -37.80
N ASP A 27 7.51 -4.30 -37.28
CA ASP A 27 7.11 -3.90 -35.91
C ASP A 27 6.34 -5.03 -35.23
N ARG A 28 6.87 -6.25 -35.32
CA ARG A 28 6.31 -7.42 -34.62
C ARG A 28 7.41 -8.36 -34.12
N LEU A 29 8.30 -7.86 -33.29
CA LEU A 29 9.20 -8.73 -32.52
C LEU A 29 9.55 -8.02 -31.20
N ALA A 30 8.59 -7.90 -30.32
CA ALA A 30 8.72 -7.84 -28.84
C ALA A 30 7.31 -7.84 -28.24
N LYS A 31 6.50 -8.84 -28.57
CA LYS A 31 5.44 -9.26 -27.63
C LYS A 31 6.05 -10.42 -26.86
N GLU A 32 6.57 -10.12 -25.68
CA GLU A 32 6.70 -11.13 -24.65
C GLU A 32 5.35 -11.85 -24.58
N THR A 33 5.35 -13.13 -24.85
CA THR A 33 4.20 -14.00 -24.72
C THR A 33 3.92 -14.13 -23.23
N ASP A 34 3.06 -13.22 -22.73
CA ASP A 34 2.45 -13.40 -21.43
C ASP A 34 1.63 -14.70 -21.47
N MET A 35 2.16 -15.74 -20.82
CA MET A 35 1.51 -17.05 -20.74
C MET A 35 0.35 -17.09 -19.76
N SER A 36 -0.06 -15.96 -19.20
CA SER A 36 -1.20 -15.81 -18.31
C SER A 36 -2.46 -15.46 -19.10
N VAL A 37 -3.43 -16.34 -19.09
CA VAL A 37 -4.76 -16.12 -19.71
C VAL A 37 -5.63 -15.17 -18.84
N GLN A 38 -5.15 -14.75 -17.68
CA GLN A 38 -5.85 -13.78 -16.82
C GLN A 38 -5.60 -12.38 -17.33
N LYS A 39 -6.67 -11.59 -17.48
CA LYS A 39 -6.56 -10.14 -17.64
C LYS A 39 -5.69 -9.61 -16.49
N VAL A 40 -4.46 -9.23 -16.78
CA VAL A 40 -3.61 -8.53 -15.83
C VAL A 40 -4.30 -7.19 -15.56
N GLN A 41 -4.97 -7.08 -14.42
CA GLN A 41 -5.33 -5.75 -13.90
C GLN A 41 -4.03 -4.95 -13.81
N GLN A 42 -4.03 -3.74 -14.37
CA GLN A 42 -2.84 -2.87 -14.35
C GLN A 42 -2.66 -2.24 -12.95
N ARG A 43 -2.59 -3.09 -11.94
CA ARG A 43 -2.34 -2.70 -10.56
C ARG A 43 -0.84 -2.53 -10.34
N PHE A 44 -0.45 -1.56 -9.54
CA PHE A 44 0.95 -1.45 -9.10
C PHE A 44 1.41 -2.73 -8.42
N THR A 45 2.64 -3.10 -8.71
CA THR A 45 3.28 -4.30 -8.15
C THR A 45 4.42 -3.92 -7.21
N VAL A 46 4.79 -4.81 -6.31
CA VAL A 46 5.95 -4.62 -5.43
C VAL A 46 7.20 -4.24 -6.22
N PRO A 47 7.61 -4.95 -7.30
CA PRO A 47 8.76 -4.55 -8.11
C PRO A 47 8.62 -3.16 -8.71
N SER A 48 7.42 -2.75 -9.16
CA SER A 48 7.22 -1.42 -9.75
C SER A 48 7.41 -0.28 -8.74
N LEU A 49 7.09 -0.51 -7.46
CA LEU A 49 7.33 0.47 -6.40
C LEU A 49 8.80 0.49 -5.97
N THR A 50 9.40 -0.68 -5.77
CA THR A 50 10.81 -0.78 -5.36
C THR A 50 11.75 -0.15 -6.39
N SER A 51 11.45 -0.31 -7.68
CA SER A 51 12.28 0.27 -8.75
C SER A 51 12.27 1.80 -8.79
N ARG A 52 11.27 2.47 -8.22
CA ARG A 52 11.22 3.96 -8.18
C ARG A 52 12.39 4.55 -7.42
N LYS A 53 12.75 3.99 -6.27
CA LYS A 53 13.90 4.46 -5.50
C LYS A 53 15.18 4.36 -6.30
N ALA A 54 15.45 3.21 -6.92
CA ALA A 54 16.65 2.99 -7.73
C ALA A 54 16.72 3.89 -8.96
N ALA A 55 15.58 4.26 -9.54
CA ALA A 55 15.47 5.11 -10.72
C ALA A 55 15.41 6.62 -10.40
N GLY A 56 15.35 7.02 -9.13
CA GLY A 56 15.10 8.42 -8.73
C GLY A 56 13.73 8.91 -9.22
N GLY A 57 12.71 8.03 -9.17
CA GLY A 57 11.36 8.34 -9.64
C GLY A 57 10.57 9.23 -8.69
N ASP A 58 9.33 9.56 -9.06
CA ASP A 58 8.42 10.35 -8.24
C ASP A 58 8.17 9.69 -6.87
N PRO A 59 8.01 10.49 -5.81
CA PRO A 59 7.67 9.97 -4.48
C PRO A 59 6.41 9.11 -4.48
N ILE A 60 6.43 8.06 -3.65
CA ILE A 60 5.33 7.10 -3.52
C ILE A 60 4.22 7.73 -2.67
N VAL A 61 3.02 7.81 -3.21
CA VAL A 61 1.85 8.35 -2.51
C VAL A 61 1.06 7.21 -1.89
N CYS A 62 0.94 7.22 -0.56
CA CYS A 62 0.19 6.22 0.18
C CYS A 62 -0.93 6.87 0.99
N LEU A 63 -2.08 6.21 1.07
CA LEU A 63 -3.17 6.56 2.00
C LEU A 63 -3.75 5.29 2.61
N THR A 64 -4.30 5.41 3.82
CA THR A 64 -5.10 4.32 4.37
C THR A 64 -6.45 4.24 3.68
N SER A 65 -7.07 3.06 3.67
CA SER A 65 -8.46 2.88 3.27
C SER A 65 -9.05 1.65 3.96
N TYR A 66 -10.32 1.72 4.32
CA TYR A 66 -10.96 0.67 5.11
C TYR A 66 -12.26 0.15 4.49
N HIS A 67 -12.73 0.75 3.40
CA HIS A 67 -13.93 0.28 2.69
C HIS A 67 -13.93 0.63 1.21
N ALA A 68 -14.77 -0.06 0.43
CA ALA A 68 -14.77 0.01 -1.02
C ALA A 68 -15.06 1.42 -1.59
N HIS A 69 -15.89 2.23 -0.91
CA HIS A 69 -16.22 3.58 -1.41
C HIS A 69 -15.02 4.52 -1.35
N THR A 70 -14.34 4.61 -0.20
CA THR A 70 -13.14 5.43 -0.06
C THR A 70 -12.04 4.92 -0.98
N ALA A 71 -11.82 3.60 -1.02
CA ALA A 71 -10.83 3.01 -1.93
C ALA A 71 -11.04 3.46 -3.38
N ARG A 72 -12.27 3.40 -3.89
CA ARG A 72 -12.59 3.81 -5.28
C ARG A 72 -12.32 5.28 -5.54
N LEU A 73 -12.59 6.14 -4.56
CA LEU A 73 -12.41 7.58 -4.70
C LEU A 73 -10.94 8.00 -4.71
N ILE A 74 -10.09 7.33 -3.92
CA ILE A 74 -8.69 7.72 -3.77
C ILE A 74 -7.73 6.90 -4.65
N ASP A 75 -8.12 5.71 -5.12
CA ASP A 75 -7.32 4.81 -5.96
C ASP A 75 -6.64 5.49 -7.17
N PRO A 76 -7.30 6.41 -7.91
CA PRO A 76 -6.66 7.10 -9.03
C PRO A 76 -5.48 8.01 -8.65
N TYR A 77 -5.34 8.38 -7.40
CA TYR A 77 -4.41 9.41 -6.91
C TYR A 77 -3.28 8.84 -6.05
N VAL A 78 -3.31 7.56 -5.72
CA VAL A 78 -2.34 6.92 -4.84
C VAL A 78 -1.66 5.73 -5.51
N ASP A 79 -0.48 5.38 -5.03
CA ASP A 79 0.28 4.22 -5.49
C ASP A 79 0.06 3.02 -4.57
N VAL A 80 -0.21 3.28 -3.29
CA VAL A 80 -0.46 2.27 -2.26
C VAL A 80 -1.71 2.62 -1.46
N LEU A 81 -2.57 1.65 -1.28
CA LEU A 81 -3.66 1.66 -0.31
C LEU A 81 -3.30 0.74 0.85
N LEU A 82 -3.18 1.31 2.04
CA LEU A 82 -2.93 0.54 3.25
C LEU A 82 -4.23 0.31 4.00
N VAL A 83 -4.58 -0.95 4.23
CA VAL A 83 -5.60 -1.31 5.21
C VAL A 83 -4.89 -1.43 6.55
N GLY A 84 -4.83 -0.29 7.28
CA GLY A 84 -4.11 -0.17 8.53
C GLY A 84 -4.93 -0.67 9.71
N ASP A 85 -4.29 -1.21 10.75
CA ASP A 85 -4.95 -1.54 12.01
C ASP A 85 -5.41 -0.29 12.79
N SER A 86 -4.98 0.91 12.37
CA SER A 86 -5.55 2.20 12.77
C SER A 86 -7.07 2.27 12.56
N LEU A 87 -7.66 1.37 11.73
CA LEU A 87 -9.11 1.21 11.63
C LEU A 87 -9.79 0.98 13.00
N GLY A 88 -9.10 0.34 13.93
CA GLY A 88 -9.58 0.18 15.30
C GLY A 88 -9.93 1.51 15.93
N MET A 89 -9.07 2.51 15.75
CA MET A 89 -9.27 3.84 16.33
C MET A 89 -10.24 4.68 15.51
N VAL A 90 -10.03 4.81 14.19
CA VAL A 90 -10.79 5.76 13.36
C VAL A 90 -12.14 5.25 12.87
N MET A 91 -12.35 3.93 12.81
CA MET A 91 -13.61 3.32 12.37
C MET A 91 -14.42 2.71 13.49
N TYR A 92 -13.77 2.13 14.50
CA TYR A 92 -14.42 1.42 15.59
C TYR A 92 -14.40 2.19 16.91
N GLY A 93 -13.70 3.33 16.99
CA GLY A 93 -13.61 4.15 18.20
C GLY A 93 -12.87 3.45 19.36
N MET A 94 -11.98 2.51 19.05
CA MET A 94 -11.11 1.86 20.03
C MET A 94 -10.04 2.84 20.53
N GLU A 95 -9.56 2.69 21.75
CA GLU A 95 -8.50 3.51 22.33
C GLU A 95 -7.12 3.25 21.71
N SER A 96 -6.93 2.04 21.13
CA SER A 96 -5.68 1.62 20.49
C SER A 96 -5.94 0.58 19.39
N THR A 97 -4.89 0.25 18.63
CA THR A 97 -4.94 -0.79 17.60
C THR A 97 -4.93 -2.22 18.16
N LEU A 98 -4.62 -2.41 19.45
CA LEU A 98 -4.43 -3.73 20.07
C LEU A 98 -5.68 -4.63 20.06
N GLY A 99 -6.87 -4.03 19.99
CA GLY A 99 -8.14 -4.79 19.95
C GLY A 99 -8.55 -5.26 18.55
N VAL A 100 -7.79 -4.90 17.52
CA VAL A 100 -8.09 -5.26 16.13
C VAL A 100 -7.80 -6.74 15.89
N THR A 101 -8.76 -7.45 15.29
CA THR A 101 -8.62 -8.88 15.00
C THR A 101 -8.21 -9.14 13.55
N LEU A 102 -7.64 -10.33 13.30
CA LEU A 102 -7.31 -10.78 11.94
C LEU A 102 -8.54 -10.79 11.02
N ASP A 103 -9.69 -11.20 11.53
CA ASP A 103 -10.95 -11.26 10.75
C ASP A 103 -11.43 -9.86 10.36
N MET A 104 -11.27 -8.84 11.21
CA MET A 104 -11.53 -7.45 10.87
C MET A 104 -10.63 -7.00 9.72
N MET A 105 -9.32 -7.26 9.82
CA MET A 105 -8.37 -6.90 8.77
C MET A 105 -8.70 -7.58 7.43
N ILE A 106 -9.10 -8.84 7.46
CA ILE A 106 -9.52 -9.58 6.26
C ILE A 106 -10.80 -8.98 5.67
N ALA A 107 -11.81 -8.69 6.48
CA ALA A 107 -13.06 -8.13 5.99
C ALA A 107 -12.86 -6.76 5.32
N HIS A 108 -12.09 -5.87 5.95
CA HIS A 108 -11.77 -4.55 5.40
C HIS A 108 -10.83 -4.66 4.19
N GLY A 109 -9.80 -5.50 4.24
CA GLY A 109 -8.89 -5.76 3.13
C GLY A 109 -9.61 -6.21 1.87
N ALA A 110 -10.51 -7.19 2.00
CA ALA A 110 -11.34 -7.66 0.89
C ALA A 110 -12.25 -6.55 0.31
N ALA A 111 -12.77 -5.65 1.17
CA ALA A 111 -13.58 -4.52 0.71
C ALA A 111 -12.74 -3.50 -0.09
N VAL A 112 -11.54 -3.18 0.39
CA VAL A 112 -10.60 -2.25 -0.28
C VAL A 112 -10.14 -2.81 -1.61
N VAL A 113 -9.77 -4.10 -1.68
CA VAL A 113 -9.38 -4.77 -2.92
C VAL A 113 -10.49 -4.70 -3.97
N ARG A 114 -11.76 -4.95 -3.58
CA ARG A 114 -12.91 -4.82 -4.50
C ARG A 114 -13.19 -3.37 -4.92
N GLY A 115 -12.79 -2.41 -4.12
CA GLY A 115 -13.00 -0.98 -4.38
C GLY A 115 -11.90 -0.32 -5.20
N SER A 116 -10.77 -0.98 -5.44
CA SER A 116 -9.59 -0.41 -6.10
C SER A 116 -9.15 -1.24 -7.31
N GLU A 117 -8.53 -0.60 -8.29
CA GLU A 117 -8.06 -1.24 -9.53
C GLU A 117 -6.57 -0.98 -9.80
N ARG A 118 -6.04 0.16 -9.31
CA ARG A 118 -4.70 0.67 -9.67
C ARG A 118 -3.67 0.53 -8.55
N ALA A 119 -3.99 0.96 -7.33
CA ALA A 119 -3.04 0.98 -6.23
C ALA A 119 -2.65 -0.42 -5.75
N LEU A 120 -1.40 -0.59 -5.31
CA LEU A 120 -0.97 -1.77 -4.55
C LEU A 120 -1.73 -1.77 -3.22
N VAL A 121 -2.41 -2.87 -2.90
CA VAL A 121 -3.09 -3.00 -1.60
C VAL A 121 -2.20 -3.77 -0.63
N VAL A 122 -1.92 -3.14 0.50
CA VAL A 122 -1.19 -3.72 1.64
C VAL A 122 -2.16 -3.84 2.82
N VAL A 123 -2.13 -4.94 3.55
CA VAL A 123 -2.96 -5.17 4.73
C VAL A 123 -2.09 -5.39 5.95
N ASP A 124 -2.37 -4.67 7.04
CA ASP A 124 -1.66 -4.86 8.30
C ASP A 124 -1.95 -6.23 8.92
N MET A 125 -0.92 -6.79 9.49
CA MET A 125 -1.03 -7.90 10.43
C MET A 125 -1.28 -7.31 11.83
N PRO A 126 -2.44 -7.56 12.46
CA PRO A 126 -2.74 -6.99 13.76
C PRO A 126 -1.92 -7.66 14.88
N PHE A 127 -1.79 -6.95 15.98
CA PHE A 127 -1.09 -7.42 17.18
C PHE A 127 -1.51 -8.85 17.58
N GLY A 128 -0.54 -9.67 17.98
CA GLY A 128 -0.76 -11.06 18.38
C GLY A 128 -0.86 -12.05 17.21
N THR A 129 -0.66 -11.60 15.96
CA THR A 129 -0.80 -12.49 14.79
C THR A 129 0.50 -12.84 14.10
N TYR A 130 1.63 -12.23 14.48
CA TYR A 130 2.93 -12.45 13.82
C TYR A 130 4.12 -12.50 14.78
N GLU A 131 3.96 -12.12 16.04
CA GLU A 131 5.06 -11.99 16.99
C GLU A 131 5.47 -13.34 17.62
N GLU A 132 4.55 -14.31 17.67
CA GLU A 132 4.77 -15.60 18.33
C GLU A 132 5.87 -16.43 17.66
N SER A 133 5.79 -16.58 16.32
CA SER A 133 6.81 -17.26 15.52
C SER A 133 6.67 -16.94 14.02
N PRO A 134 7.74 -17.15 13.22
CA PRO A 134 7.68 -16.98 11.76
C PRO A 134 6.61 -17.86 11.09
N GLU A 135 6.35 -19.07 11.61
CA GLU A 135 5.35 -20.00 11.07
C GLU A 135 3.93 -19.49 11.33
N VAL A 136 3.67 -18.91 12.51
CA VAL A 136 2.38 -18.28 12.84
C VAL A 136 2.15 -17.08 11.95
N ALA A 137 3.16 -16.21 11.82
CA ALA A 137 3.12 -15.05 10.95
C ALA A 137 2.81 -15.45 9.50
N PHE A 138 3.50 -16.45 8.97
CA PHE A 138 3.26 -16.94 7.61
C PHE A 138 1.82 -17.45 7.41
N ARG A 139 1.29 -18.25 8.34
CA ARG A 139 -0.09 -18.77 8.25
C ARG A 139 -1.12 -17.64 8.21
N ASN A 140 -0.95 -16.63 9.07
CA ASN A 140 -1.85 -15.50 9.15
C ASN A 140 -1.71 -14.57 7.93
N ALA A 141 -0.50 -14.28 7.47
CA ALA A 141 -0.25 -13.51 6.25
C ALA A 141 -0.80 -14.21 4.99
N ALA A 142 -0.58 -15.52 4.88
CA ALA A 142 -1.14 -16.31 3.77
C ALA A 142 -2.67 -16.31 3.79
N ARG A 143 -3.29 -16.33 4.97
CA ARG A 143 -4.73 -16.19 5.14
C ARG A 143 -5.21 -14.81 4.68
N ILE A 144 -4.54 -13.72 5.10
CA ILE A 144 -4.85 -12.36 4.63
C ILE A 144 -4.81 -12.30 3.11
N ILE A 145 -3.71 -12.71 2.48
CA ILE A 145 -3.55 -12.63 1.03
C ILE A 145 -4.62 -13.44 0.29
N LYS A 146 -4.88 -14.67 0.72
CA LYS A 146 -5.85 -15.57 0.07
C LYS A 146 -7.30 -15.08 0.19
N GLU A 147 -7.68 -14.55 1.35
CA GLU A 147 -9.07 -14.15 1.61
C GLU A 147 -9.38 -12.74 1.12
N THR A 148 -8.37 -11.86 1.05
CA THR A 148 -8.56 -10.47 0.59
C THR A 148 -8.22 -10.26 -0.88
N GLY A 149 -7.23 -10.98 -1.41
CA GLY A 149 -6.63 -10.71 -2.72
C GLY A 149 -5.64 -9.56 -2.72
N CYS A 150 -5.17 -9.08 -1.54
CA CYS A 150 -4.12 -8.06 -1.45
C CYS A 150 -2.78 -8.59 -1.94
N GLN A 151 -1.84 -7.69 -2.24
CA GLN A 151 -0.55 -8.04 -2.82
C GLN A 151 0.58 -8.11 -1.80
N ALA A 152 0.39 -7.55 -0.60
CA ALA A 152 1.41 -7.53 0.45
C ALA A 152 0.77 -7.39 1.83
N VAL A 153 1.55 -7.68 2.86
CA VAL A 153 1.19 -7.43 4.26
C VAL A 153 2.15 -6.43 4.90
N LYS A 154 1.71 -5.75 5.98
CA LYS A 154 2.60 -4.92 6.80
C LYS A 154 2.67 -5.50 8.22
N LEU A 155 3.81 -5.36 8.88
CA LEU A 155 4.02 -5.67 10.29
C LEU A 155 5.01 -4.70 10.93
N GLU A 156 4.91 -4.57 12.25
CA GLU A 156 5.73 -3.68 13.06
C GLU A 156 6.92 -4.42 13.70
N GLY A 157 8.05 -3.73 13.76
CA GLY A 157 9.27 -4.19 14.43
C GLY A 157 10.48 -4.16 13.52
N GLY A 158 11.65 -3.99 14.13
CA GLY A 158 12.97 -3.94 13.49
C GLY A 158 13.71 -5.27 13.53
N GLN A 159 14.87 -5.29 14.16
CA GLN A 159 15.74 -6.47 14.29
C GLN A 159 15.01 -7.70 14.83
N SER A 160 14.10 -7.51 15.79
CA SER A 160 13.31 -8.61 16.39
C SER A 160 12.42 -9.33 15.38
N MET A 161 11.99 -8.66 14.31
CA MET A 161 11.13 -9.22 13.27
C MET A 161 11.88 -9.65 12.01
N ALA A 162 13.19 -9.44 11.94
CA ALA A 162 13.97 -9.77 10.74
C ALA A 162 13.83 -11.25 10.33
N ALA A 163 13.88 -12.18 11.29
CA ALA A 163 13.69 -13.60 11.00
C ALA A 163 12.30 -13.92 10.46
N THR A 164 11.26 -13.29 10.99
CA THR A 164 9.88 -13.44 10.55
C THR A 164 9.70 -12.88 9.13
N ILE A 165 10.26 -11.71 8.85
CA ILE A 165 10.22 -11.09 7.50
C ILE A 165 10.93 -11.99 6.49
N ALA A 166 12.15 -12.48 6.80
CA ALA A 166 12.90 -13.36 5.91
C ALA A 166 12.14 -14.66 5.63
N TYR A 167 11.56 -15.28 6.66
CA TYR A 167 10.76 -16.49 6.50
C TYR A 167 9.56 -16.31 5.56
N MET A 168 8.86 -15.19 5.67
CA MET A 168 7.72 -14.86 4.80
C MET A 168 8.18 -14.51 3.38
N HIS A 169 9.23 -13.71 3.25
CA HIS A 169 9.80 -13.30 1.96
C HIS A 169 10.24 -14.50 1.12
N GLU A 170 11.00 -15.44 1.71
CA GLU A 170 11.45 -16.67 1.05
C GLU A 170 10.30 -17.56 0.55
N ARG A 171 9.11 -17.38 1.13
CA ARG A 171 7.89 -18.14 0.78
C ARG A 171 6.92 -17.35 -0.09
N GLY A 172 7.39 -16.22 -0.67
CA GLY A 172 6.65 -15.44 -1.65
C GLY A 172 5.62 -14.48 -1.06
N ILE A 173 5.71 -14.12 0.23
CA ILE A 173 4.88 -13.10 0.85
C ILE A 173 5.66 -11.78 0.90
N PRO A 174 5.27 -10.74 0.14
CA PRO A 174 5.89 -9.43 0.24
C PRO A 174 5.51 -8.75 1.55
N VAL A 175 6.52 -8.20 2.23
CA VAL A 175 6.35 -7.53 3.53
C VAL A 175 6.78 -6.08 3.44
N MET A 176 5.90 -5.17 3.86
CA MET A 176 6.22 -3.80 4.22
C MET A 176 6.57 -3.80 5.72
N ALA A 177 7.78 -3.40 6.08
CA ALA A 177 8.18 -3.27 7.48
C ALA A 177 7.70 -1.93 8.06
N HIS A 178 7.70 -1.82 9.39
CA HIS A 178 7.35 -0.59 10.09
C HIS A 178 8.23 -0.43 11.33
N ILE A 179 8.98 0.65 11.40
CA ILE A 179 9.89 0.99 12.50
C ILE A 179 9.71 2.44 12.97
N GLY A 180 10.36 2.78 14.06
CA GLY A 180 10.20 4.06 14.72
C GLY A 180 9.14 3.96 15.81
N LEU A 181 8.12 4.80 15.76
CA LEU A 181 6.93 4.61 16.58
C LEU A 181 6.15 3.40 16.05
N THR A 182 5.90 2.43 16.91
CA THR A 182 5.14 1.21 16.59
C THR A 182 3.90 1.17 17.48
N PRO A 183 2.70 1.56 16.97
CA PRO A 183 1.46 1.64 17.75
C PRO A 183 1.08 0.34 18.47
N GLN A 184 1.38 -0.81 17.90
CA GLN A 184 1.12 -2.11 18.53
C GLN A 184 2.01 -2.35 19.75
N SER A 185 3.15 -1.65 19.85
CA SER A 185 4.06 -1.71 21.00
C SER A 185 3.82 -0.60 22.05
N VAL A 186 2.70 0.13 21.97
CA VAL A 186 2.39 1.31 22.78
C VAL A 186 2.57 1.07 24.29
N ASN A 187 2.24 -0.12 24.79
CA ASN A 187 2.39 -0.47 26.20
C ASN A 187 3.86 -0.56 26.64
N VAL A 188 4.74 -1.08 25.78
CA VAL A 188 6.19 -1.16 26.03
C VAL A 188 6.84 0.20 25.88
N MET A 189 6.42 0.98 24.87
CA MET A 189 6.94 2.32 24.60
C MET A 189 6.47 3.37 25.61
N GLY A 190 5.42 3.08 26.38
CA GLY A 190 4.83 4.00 27.34
C GLY A 190 4.14 5.20 26.68
N GLY A 191 3.47 4.97 25.54
CA GLY A 191 2.70 5.95 24.79
C GLY A 191 3.29 6.26 23.40
N PHE A 192 2.62 7.12 22.67
CA PHE A 192 3.03 7.59 21.32
C PHE A 192 4.12 8.65 21.44
N LYS A 193 5.37 8.27 21.27
CA LYS A 193 6.53 9.18 21.42
C LYS A 193 7.35 9.22 20.14
N THR A 194 7.78 10.41 19.73
CA THR A 194 8.73 10.59 18.62
C THR A 194 10.04 9.88 18.95
N GLN A 195 10.56 9.13 18.00
CA GLN A 195 11.76 8.31 18.10
C GLN A 195 12.97 9.02 17.47
N GLY A 196 14.18 8.67 17.91
CA GLY A 196 15.42 9.18 17.33
C GLY A 196 15.69 10.66 17.61
N ARG A 197 15.17 11.20 18.71
CA ARG A 197 15.37 12.63 19.08
C ARG A 197 16.75 12.91 19.65
N THR A 198 17.47 11.89 20.09
CA THR A 198 18.84 11.98 20.56
C THR A 198 19.74 11.06 19.73
N HIS A 199 21.03 11.40 19.63
CA HIS A 199 21.97 10.59 18.83
C HIS A 199 22.21 9.19 19.42
N GLU A 200 21.99 9.01 20.73
CA GLU A 200 22.10 7.73 21.40
C GLU A 200 21.05 6.72 20.90
N GLU A 201 19.88 7.19 20.49
CA GLU A 201 18.80 6.37 19.95
C GLU A 201 19.06 5.93 18.50
N TRP A 202 19.92 6.64 17.76
CA TRP A 202 20.07 6.46 16.30
C TRP A 202 20.58 5.08 15.93
N ALA A 203 21.63 4.61 16.59
CA ALA A 203 22.27 3.33 16.24
C ALA A 203 21.29 2.14 16.27
N ALA A 204 20.35 2.13 17.22
CA ALA A 204 19.34 1.07 17.32
C ALA A 204 18.34 1.16 16.15
N LEU A 205 17.84 2.35 15.81
CA LEU A 205 16.89 2.57 14.74
C LEU A 205 17.51 2.34 13.35
N GLU A 206 18.77 2.71 13.16
CA GLU A 206 19.55 2.38 11.95
C GLU A 206 19.74 0.87 11.79
N ALA A 207 20.05 0.18 12.89
CA ALA A 207 20.16 -1.28 12.88
C ALA A 207 18.82 -1.96 12.60
N ASP A 208 17.71 -1.44 13.12
CA ASP A 208 16.36 -1.91 12.80
C ASP A 208 16.06 -1.75 11.31
N ALA A 209 16.34 -0.58 10.73
CA ALA A 209 16.12 -0.29 9.31
C ALA A 209 16.96 -1.23 8.41
N ALA A 210 18.25 -1.40 8.75
CA ALA A 210 19.13 -2.30 8.01
C ALA A 210 18.67 -3.77 8.11
N ALA A 211 18.25 -4.21 9.29
CA ALA A 211 17.82 -5.59 9.51
C ALA A 211 16.56 -5.95 8.69
N VAL A 212 15.55 -5.09 8.66
CA VAL A 212 14.33 -5.37 7.90
C VAL A 212 14.58 -5.34 6.39
N ALA A 213 15.46 -4.44 5.90
CA ALA A 213 15.86 -4.40 4.51
C ALA A 213 16.62 -5.66 4.09
N GLN A 214 17.60 -6.11 4.90
CA GLN A 214 18.36 -7.34 4.67
C GLN A 214 17.47 -8.59 4.73
N ALA A 215 16.43 -8.57 5.55
CA ALA A 215 15.44 -9.64 5.64
C ALA A 215 14.51 -9.74 4.42
N GLY A 216 14.58 -8.80 3.47
CA GLY A 216 13.79 -8.85 2.25
C GLY A 216 12.47 -8.09 2.31
N ALA A 217 12.28 -7.17 3.27
CA ALA A 217 11.18 -6.21 3.20
C ALA A 217 11.27 -5.41 1.90
N PHE A 218 10.14 -5.19 1.21
CA PHE A 218 10.15 -4.43 -0.04
C PHE A 218 10.12 -2.91 0.19
N SER A 219 9.68 -2.47 1.34
CA SER A 219 9.65 -1.08 1.80
C SER A 219 9.57 -1.03 3.32
N VAL A 220 9.83 0.13 3.90
CA VAL A 220 9.74 0.35 5.35
C VAL A 220 9.05 1.66 5.67
N VAL A 221 8.05 1.61 6.56
CA VAL A 221 7.41 2.80 7.14
C VAL A 221 8.32 3.33 8.26
N LEU A 222 8.58 4.65 8.22
CA LEU A 222 9.28 5.39 9.27
C LEU A 222 8.25 6.28 9.97
N GLU A 223 7.77 5.85 11.14
CA GLU A 223 6.73 6.61 11.87
C GLU A 223 7.29 7.39 13.05
N GLY A 224 6.85 8.65 13.17
CA GLY A 224 7.16 9.48 14.32
C GLY A 224 8.65 9.62 14.59
N MET A 225 9.48 9.72 13.55
CA MET A 225 10.94 9.70 13.63
C MET A 225 11.49 11.11 13.40
N ALA A 226 12.55 11.48 14.12
CA ALA A 226 13.25 12.74 13.91
C ALA A 226 13.75 12.85 12.45
N ALA A 227 13.45 13.99 11.79
CA ALA A 227 13.72 14.14 10.36
C ALA A 227 15.18 13.88 9.96
N PRO A 228 16.23 14.34 10.68
CA PRO A 228 17.62 14.06 10.28
C PRO A 228 17.97 12.58 10.31
N LEU A 229 17.37 11.78 11.21
CA LEU A 229 17.56 10.33 11.25
C LEU A 229 16.82 9.66 10.08
N ALA A 230 15.58 10.07 9.81
CA ALA A 230 14.81 9.56 8.68
C ALA A 230 15.51 9.85 7.34
N ASP A 231 16.12 11.04 7.18
CA ASP A 231 16.93 11.40 6.01
C ASP A 231 18.11 10.45 5.82
N LYS A 232 18.85 10.20 6.91
CA LYS A 232 19.99 9.29 6.91
C LYS A 232 19.58 7.86 6.52
N ILE A 233 18.56 7.32 7.18
CA ILE A 233 18.04 5.97 6.89
C ILE A 233 17.57 5.89 5.42
N THR A 234 16.86 6.91 4.94
CA THR A 234 16.41 6.95 3.55
C THR A 234 17.56 6.91 2.56
N ALA A 235 18.65 7.65 2.82
CA ALA A 235 19.81 7.67 1.95
C ALA A 235 20.60 6.34 1.95
N GLU A 236 20.61 5.60 3.06
CA GLU A 236 21.39 4.38 3.23
C GLU A 236 20.65 3.11 2.76
N LEU A 237 19.32 3.08 2.81
CA LEU A 237 18.56 1.89 2.43
C LEU A 237 18.41 1.76 0.92
N ALA A 238 18.45 0.53 0.43
CA ALA A 238 18.14 0.20 -0.98
C ALA A 238 16.62 0.08 -1.25
N ILE A 239 15.81 -0.13 -0.21
CA ILE A 239 14.35 -0.24 -0.31
C ILE A 239 13.68 1.12 -0.06
N PRO A 240 12.48 1.38 -0.64
CA PRO A 240 11.75 2.62 -0.38
C PRO A 240 11.39 2.81 1.09
N THR A 241 11.57 4.04 1.58
CA THR A 241 11.10 4.51 2.88
C THR A 241 9.80 5.30 2.73
N ILE A 242 8.81 5.02 3.58
CA ILE A 242 7.50 5.70 3.59
C ILE A 242 7.37 6.44 4.92
N GLY A 243 7.39 7.77 4.86
CA GLY A 243 7.33 8.61 6.06
C GLY A 243 5.91 8.86 6.54
N ILE A 244 5.72 8.85 7.86
CA ILE A 244 4.56 9.39 8.54
C ILE A 244 5.02 10.10 9.83
N GLY A 245 4.93 11.42 9.87
CA GLY A 245 5.54 12.18 10.96
C GLY A 245 7.07 12.01 11.04
N ALA A 246 7.73 11.87 9.89
CA ALA A 246 9.18 11.71 9.76
C ALA A 246 9.77 12.85 8.90
N SER A 247 10.26 12.53 7.69
CA SER A 247 10.89 13.54 6.82
C SER A 247 10.25 13.61 5.44
N SER A 248 10.26 14.78 4.84
CA SER A 248 9.90 14.99 3.44
C SER A 248 10.89 14.37 2.44
N GLN A 249 12.06 13.94 2.90
CA GLN A 249 13.07 13.26 2.06
C GLN A 249 12.83 11.74 1.95
N CYS A 250 11.88 11.18 2.70
CA CYS A 250 11.48 9.79 2.50
C CYS A 250 11.00 9.58 1.06
N ASP A 251 11.19 8.37 0.53
CA ASP A 251 10.81 8.01 -0.85
C ASP A 251 9.29 8.05 -1.09
N GLY A 252 8.50 8.09 -0.04
CA GLY A 252 7.05 8.27 -0.07
C GLY A 252 6.49 8.77 1.24
N GLN A 253 5.19 9.07 1.26
CA GLN A 253 4.47 9.53 2.45
C GLN A 253 3.15 8.78 2.60
N ILE A 254 2.73 8.55 3.85
CA ILE A 254 1.42 8.00 4.17
C ILE A 254 0.72 8.86 5.22
N LEU A 255 -0.60 8.97 5.10
CA LEU A 255 -1.49 9.51 6.14
C LEU A 255 -2.68 8.60 6.34
N VAL A 256 -3.26 8.67 7.53
CA VAL A 256 -4.61 8.14 7.79
C VAL A 256 -5.60 9.03 7.06
N THR A 257 -6.42 8.41 6.20
CA THR A 257 -7.33 9.15 5.31
C THR A 257 -8.37 9.95 6.09
N GLU A 258 -8.89 9.41 7.18
CA GLU A 258 -9.87 10.08 8.03
C GLU A 258 -9.29 11.34 8.66
N ASP A 259 -8.03 11.30 9.10
CA ASP A 259 -7.32 12.47 9.64
C ASP A 259 -7.10 13.52 8.55
N MET A 260 -6.61 13.10 7.38
CA MET A 260 -6.40 13.96 6.21
C MET A 260 -7.69 14.67 5.77
N LEU A 261 -8.84 13.99 5.89
CA LEU A 261 -10.15 14.51 5.50
C LEU A 261 -10.83 15.37 6.59
N GLY A 262 -10.24 15.50 7.77
CA GLY A 262 -10.83 16.26 8.90
C GLY A 262 -12.07 15.58 9.48
N LEU A 263 -12.02 14.26 9.64
CA LEU A 263 -13.04 13.46 10.32
C LEU A 263 -12.70 13.24 11.79
N SER A 264 -11.40 13.15 12.11
CA SER A 264 -10.93 12.94 13.47
C SER A 264 -11.05 14.26 14.29
N PRO A 265 -11.55 14.21 15.53
CA PRO A 265 -11.71 15.40 16.35
C PRO A 265 -10.38 16.04 16.76
N GLU A 266 -9.34 15.23 16.89
CA GLU A 266 -7.97 15.63 17.19
C GLU A 266 -7.02 14.83 16.31
N VAL A 267 -5.99 15.50 15.77
CA VAL A 267 -4.99 14.89 14.91
C VAL A 267 -3.57 15.15 15.43
N PRO A 268 -2.63 14.23 15.20
CA PRO A 268 -1.21 14.46 15.51
C PRO A 268 -0.65 15.66 14.76
N ARG A 269 0.35 16.32 15.34
CA ARG A 269 0.99 17.54 14.77
C ARG A 269 1.46 17.38 13.31
N PHE A 270 1.83 16.17 12.90
CA PHE A 270 2.34 15.91 11.56
C PHE A 270 1.23 15.80 10.51
N VAL A 271 -0.02 15.70 10.92
CA VAL A 271 -1.17 15.62 10.00
C VAL A 271 -1.48 17.02 9.48
N LYS A 272 -1.60 17.13 8.17
CA LYS A 272 -2.21 18.26 7.49
C LYS A 272 -3.59 17.84 7.03
N GLU A 273 -4.61 18.55 7.46
CA GLU A 273 -5.96 18.42 6.96
C GLU A 273 -6.07 19.06 5.56
N PHE A 274 -6.56 18.28 4.60
CA PHE A 274 -6.80 18.72 3.22
C PHE A 274 -8.28 18.98 2.95
N ALA A 275 -9.17 18.61 3.88
CA ALA A 275 -10.60 18.83 3.82
C ALA A 275 -11.19 19.00 5.23
N THR A 276 -12.48 19.37 5.29
CA THR A 276 -13.27 19.52 6.52
C THR A 276 -14.53 18.66 6.46
N LEU A 277 -14.35 17.38 6.14
CA LEU A 277 -15.47 16.47 5.84
C LEU A 277 -16.39 16.25 7.05
N GLY A 278 -15.86 16.31 8.27
CA GLY A 278 -16.67 16.23 9.50
C GLY A 278 -17.75 17.32 9.56
N ALA A 279 -17.37 18.57 9.27
CA ALA A 279 -18.33 19.69 9.23
C ALA A 279 -19.36 19.52 8.08
N GLN A 280 -18.94 19.01 6.93
CA GLN A 280 -19.83 18.77 5.79
C GLN A 280 -20.85 17.68 6.10
N ILE A 281 -20.43 16.61 6.74
CA ILE A 281 -21.34 15.51 7.17
C ILE A 281 -22.34 16.03 8.19
N ALA A 282 -21.90 16.79 9.19
CA ALA A 282 -22.78 17.38 10.20
C ALA A 282 -23.81 18.33 9.57
N GLY A 283 -23.39 19.21 8.67
CA GLY A 283 -24.29 20.13 7.95
C GLY A 283 -25.30 19.40 7.07
N ALA A 284 -24.90 18.35 6.38
CA ALA A 284 -25.81 17.53 5.56
C ALA A 284 -26.84 16.81 6.45
N ALA A 285 -26.41 16.25 7.59
CA ALA A 285 -27.31 15.60 8.54
C ALA A 285 -28.31 16.59 9.16
N GLU A 286 -27.88 17.81 9.50
CA GLU A 286 -28.75 18.89 9.99
C GLU A 286 -29.79 19.29 8.93
N ALA A 287 -29.38 19.52 7.68
CA ALA A 287 -30.29 19.84 6.60
C ALA A 287 -31.33 18.75 6.38
N TYR A 288 -30.92 17.50 6.28
CA TYR A 288 -31.81 16.36 6.18
C TYR A 288 -32.82 16.30 7.34
N ALA A 289 -32.35 16.42 8.59
CA ALA A 289 -33.19 16.39 9.77
C ALA A 289 -34.24 17.51 9.77
N ARG A 290 -33.87 18.71 9.32
CA ARG A 290 -34.79 19.87 9.19
C ARG A 290 -35.86 19.58 8.16
N GLU A 291 -35.50 19.09 6.97
CA GLU A 291 -36.43 18.81 5.89
C GLU A 291 -37.41 17.67 6.23
N VAL A 292 -36.95 16.60 6.90
CA VAL A 292 -37.80 15.53 7.39
C VAL A 292 -38.80 16.07 8.41
N ARG A 293 -38.38 16.88 9.38
CA ARG A 293 -39.25 17.44 10.40
C ARG A 293 -40.28 18.43 9.83
N SER A 294 -39.92 19.18 8.81
CA SER A 294 -40.83 20.10 8.10
C SER A 294 -41.67 19.41 7.02
N ARG A 295 -41.49 18.10 6.80
CA ARG A 295 -42.17 17.32 5.75
C ARG A 295 -41.94 17.85 4.33
N THR A 296 -40.82 18.48 4.07
CA THR A 296 -40.36 18.90 2.74
C THR A 296 -39.54 17.84 2.03
N PHE A 297 -38.99 16.85 2.81
CA PHE A 297 -38.42 15.62 2.29
C PHE A 297 -39.24 14.41 2.77
N PRO A 298 -39.61 13.43 1.89
CA PRO A 298 -39.33 13.41 0.45
C PRO A 298 -40.23 14.38 -0.33
N SER A 299 -39.69 15.00 -1.39
CA SER A 299 -40.50 15.73 -2.37
C SER A 299 -41.10 14.77 -3.40
N GLU A 300 -41.94 15.28 -4.32
CA GLU A 300 -42.51 14.47 -5.41
C GLU A 300 -41.46 13.73 -6.25
N GLN A 301 -40.28 14.31 -6.42
CA GLN A 301 -39.14 13.69 -7.13
C GLN A 301 -38.55 12.48 -6.40
N HIS A 302 -38.78 12.36 -5.10
CA HIS A 302 -38.25 11.31 -4.24
C HIS A 302 -39.30 10.26 -3.84
N THR A 303 -40.51 10.31 -4.49
CA THR A 303 -41.61 9.39 -4.20
C THR A 303 -42.01 8.58 -5.44
N TYR A 304 -42.61 7.43 -5.22
CA TYR A 304 -43.11 6.56 -6.28
C TYR A 304 -44.64 6.65 -6.34
N GLY A 305 -45.20 7.09 -7.49
CA GLY A 305 -46.63 7.07 -7.74
C GLY A 305 -47.14 5.68 -8.13
N MET A 306 -48.44 5.51 -8.12
CA MET A 306 -49.07 4.27 -8.63
C MET A 306 -48.85 4.15 -10.15
N LYS A 307 -48.63 2.92 -10.62
CA LYS A 307 -48.67 2.64 -12.07
C LYS A 307 -50.06 2.98 -12.60
N LYS A 308 -50.14 3.78 -13.67
CA LYS A 308 -51.39 3.95 -14.41
C LYS A 308 -51.84 2.56 -14.89
N LYS A 309 -53.11 2.16 -14.59
CA LYS A 309 -53.69 1.01 -15.27
C LYS A 309 -53.62 1.24 -16.75
N VAL A 310 -53.00 0.33 -17.44
CA VAL A 310 -53.13 0.25 -18.92
C VAL A 310 -54.42 -0.48 -19.13
N ASP A 311 -55.49 0.28 -19.55
CA ASP A 311 -56.77 -0.30 -20.00
C ASP A 311 -56.57 -1.00 -21.33
#